data_4b220b0b27b9ac4477aa5c13c863a1cd
#
_entry.id   4b220b0b27b9ac4477aa5c13c863a1cd
#
_cell.length_a   1.000
_cell.length_b   1.000
_cell.length_c   1.000
_cell.angle_alpha   90.00
_cell.angle_beta   90.00
_cell.angle_gamma   90.00
#
_symmetry.space_group_name_H-M   'P 1'
#
loop_
_entity.id
_entity.type
_entity.pdbx_description
1 polymer ?
#
loop_
_entity_poly.entity_id
_entity_poly.type
_entity_poly.pdbx_seq_one_letter_code
_entity_poly.pdbx_strand_id
1 'polypeptide(L)'
;MRTISTLQLDALLQNSTPIESDGFGLKVARLSDGNFLKFYRRKRLLSSALWILPSERFASNVQRLKELGVACPDVVELLLIPDRRLNAVLYRPLPGDTLRNHWRRIDAEQRSIEVRQFGAFLAHLHQSGVYFRSLHLGNVLRLPDGTLGLIDLSDMKVGSHPLNAGKRKRNIQHILRYPEDTAWLTQQHRQDWV
;
A
#
# COMPACT_ATOMS: atom_id res chain seq x y z
N MET A 1 -3.75 -18.55 -8.17
CA MET A 1 -3.16 -18.72 -6.82
C MET A 1 -2.59 -20.12 -6.71
N ARG A 2 -1.31 -20.28 -6.34
CA ARG A 2 -0.62 -21.57 -6.19
C ARG A 2 -0.60 -21.99 -4.73
N THR A 3 -0.93 -23.25 -4.45
CA THR A 3 -0.78 -23.85 -3.11
C THR A 3 0.66 -24.38 -2.97
N ILE A 4 1.30 -24.04 -1.85
CA ILE A 4 2.64 -24.49 -1.50
C ILE A 4 2.65 -25.08 -0.09
N SER A 5 3.55 -26.04 0.13
CA SER A 5 3.80 -26.65 1.44
C SER A 5 4.68 -25.73 2.31
N THR A 6 4.76 -26.06 3.60
CA THR A 6 5.69 -25.39 4.52
C THR A 6 7.14 -25.51 4.06
N LEU A 7 7.57 -26.69 3.58
CA LEU A 7 8.93 -26.91 3.06
C LEU A 7 9.24 -26.01 1.84
N GLN A 8 8.28 -25.86 0.92
CA GLN A 8 8.44 -24.97 -0.24
C GLN A 8 8.51 -23.50 0.19
N LEU A 9 7.74 -23.10 1.21
CA LEU A 9 7.83 -21.76 1.77
C LEU A 9 9.19 -21.51 2.41
N ASP A 10 9.69 -22.45 3.22
CA ASP A 10 10.98 -22.33 3.89
C ASP A 10 12.14 -22.27 2.86
N ALA A 11 12.04 -23.01 1.76
CA ALA A 11 12.97 -22.90 0.64
C ALA A 11 12.92 -21.52 -0.04
N LEU A 12 11.74 -20.94 -0.25
CA LEU A 12 11.58 -19.58 -0.78
C LEU A 12 12.19 -18.51 0.15
N LEU A 13 12.11 -18.74 1.46
CA LEU A 13 12.62 -17.82 2.47
C LEU A 13 14.12 -18.01 2.73
N GLN A 14 14.74 -19.03 2.18
CA GLN A 14 16.17 -19.24 2.28
C GLN A 14 16.91 -18.03 1.70
N ASN A 15 17.81 -17.43 2.47
CA ASN A 15 18.55 -16.21 2.12
C ASN A 15 17.67 -14.96 1.92
N SER A 16 16.42 -14.97 2.42
CA SER A 16 15.58 -13.76 2.43
C SER A 16 15.96 -12.81 3.57
N THR A 17 15.69 -11.52 3.37
CA THR A 17 15.86 -10.49 4.41
C THR A 17 14.48 -10.11 4.96
N PRO A 18 14.24 -10.22 6.28
CA PRO A 18 13.03 -9.70 6.89
C PRO A 18 12.94 -8.18 6.73
N ILE A 19 11.81 -7.69 6.19
CA ILE A 19 11.54 -6.25 6.02
C ILE A 19 10.58 -5.76 7.10
N GLU A 20 9.54 -6.55 7.40
CA GLU A 20 8.54 -6.23 8.40
C GLU A 20 8.16 -7.48 9.17
N SER A 21 8.09 -7.35 10.51
CA SER A 21 7.59 -8.39 11.41
C SER A 21 6.64 -7.78 12.43
N ASP A 22 5.72 -8.58 12.96
CA ASP A 22 4.81 -8.22 14.05
C ASP A 22 4.85 -9.27 15.16
N GLY A 23 4.04 -9.10 16.20
CA GLY A 23 3.97 -10.05 17.33
C GLY A 23 3.57 -11.49 16.94
N PHE A 24 3.18 -11.72 15.70
CA PHE A 24 2.83 -13.03 15.15
C PHE A 24 3.89 -13.57 14.18
N GLY A 25 5.00 -12.86 13.96
CA GLY A 25 6.13 -13.25 13.14
C GLY A 25 6.28 -12.45 11.84
N LEU A 26 6.99 -13.02 10.88
CA LEU A 26 7.33 -12.40 9.60
C LEU A 26 6.07 -11.96 8.84
N LYS A 27 6.07 -10.71 8.39
CA LYS A 27 4.98 -10.10 7.63
C LYS A 27 5.38 -9.75 6.19
N VAL A 28 6.60 -9.25 6.00
CA VAL A 28 7.17 -9.00 4.67
C VAL A 28 8.64 -9.44 4.66
N ALA A 29 9.01 -10.22 3.65
CA ALA A 29 10.39 -10.59 3.37
C ALA A 29 10.81 -10.11 1.98
N ARG A 30 12.06 -9.69 1.84
CA ARG A 30 12.72 -9.50 0.55
C ARG A 30 13.47 -10.79 0.21
N LEU A 31 13.12 -11.40 -0.93
CA LEU A 31 13.77 -12.59 -1.43
C LEU A 31 15.11 -12.27 -2.07
N SER A 32 15.93 -13.30 -2.31
CA SER A 32 17.26 -13.17 -2.92
C SER A 32 17.22 -12.62 -4.35
N ASP A 33 16.11 -12.82 -5.07
CA ASP A 33 15.87 -12.27 -6.42
C ASP A 33 15.37 -10.80 -6.42
N GLY A 34 15.25 -10.19 -5.23
CA GLY A 34 14.77 -8.82 -5.04
C GLY A 34 13.26 -8.66 -4.96
N ASN A 35 12.48 -9.71 -5.23
CA ASN A 35 11.03 -9.70 -5.03
C ASN A 35 10.66 -9.64 -3.56
N PHE A 36 9.45 -9.18 -3.26
CA PHE A 36 8.92 -9.14 -1.91
C PHE A 36 7.82 -10.18 -1.74
N LEU A 37 7.83 -10.85 -0.60
CA LEU A 37 6.81 -11.80 -0.20
C LEU A 37 6.07 -11.24 1.03
N LYS A 38 4.80 -10.84 0.85
CA LYS A 38 3.95 -10.30 1.92
C LYS A 38 2.93 -11.32 2.35
N PHE A 39 2.93 -11.61 3.65
CA PHE A 39 2.06 -12.59 4.28
C PHE A 39 0.81 -11.96 4.85
N TYR A 40 -0.29 -12.70 4.75
CA TYR A 40 -1.57 -12.39 5.39
C TYR A 40 -2.05 -13.59 6.18
N ARG A 41 -2.39 -13.35 7.44
CA ARG A 41 -2.95 -14.38 8.33
C ARG A 41 -4.46 -14.45 8.18
N ARG A 42 -4.99 -15.65 8.17
CA ARG A 42 -6.43 -15.87 8.14
C ARG A 42 -6.99 -15.52 9.53
N LYS A 43 -7.69 -14.39 9.65
CA LYS A 43 -8.44 -14.06 10.87
C LYS A 43 -9.59 -15.07 11.03
N ARG A 44 -9.90 -15.48 12.27
CA ARG A 44 -11.02 -16.40 12.58
C ARG A 44 -12.31 -15.92 11.91
N LEU A 45 -13.04 -16.88 11.32
CA LEU A 45 -14.27 -16.68 10.60
C LEU A 45 -15.39 -16.21 11.55
N LEU A 46 -15.96 -15.05 11.32
CA LEU A 46 -17.20 -14.61 11.98
C LEU A 46 -18.32 -14.26 11.01
N SER A 47 -18.18 -14.52 9.71
CA SER A 47 -19.33 -14.51 8.80
C SER A 47 -19.05 -15.25 7.49
N SER A 48 -20.07 -15.93 6.96
CA SER A 48 -20.04 -16.81 5.80
C SER A 48 -20.20 -16.10 4.43
N ALA A 49 -20.09 -14.78 4.36
CA ALA A 49 -20.33 -14.05 3.13
C ALA A 49 -19.01 -13.68 2.45
N LEU A 50 -18.77 -14.25 1.26
CA LEU A 50 -17.80 -13.83 0.21
C LEU A 50 -16.43 -13.34 0.72
N TRP A 51 -15.58 -14.28 1.09
CA TRP A 51 -14.23 -13.99 1.60
C TRP A 51 -13.22 -13.91 0.46
N ILE A 52 -12.99 -12.71 -0.04
CA ILE A 52 -11.83 -12.44 -0.87
C ILE A 52 -10.61 -12.39 0.07
N LEU A 53 -9.62 -13.23 -0.18
CA LEU A 53 -8.38 -13.23 0.61
C LEU A 53 -7.67 -11.87 0.50
N PRO A 54 -6.98 -11.42 1.57
CA PRO A 54 -6.23 -10.16 1.50
C PRO A 54 -5.18 -10.11 0.37
N SER A 55 -4.54 -11.24 0.03
CA SER A 55 -3.65 -11.35 -1.12
C SER A 55 -4.38 -11.14 -2.45
N GLU A 56 -5.59 -11.68 -2.59
CA GLU A 56 -6.43 -11.48 -3.78
C GLU A 56 -6.90 -10.02 -3.90
N ARG A 57 -7.29 -9.40 -2.76
CA ARG A 57 -7.59 -7.96 -2.74
C ARG A 57 -6.41 -7.11 -3.15
N PHE A 58 -5.21 -7.45 -2.67
CA PHE A 58 -3.99 -6.76 -3.08
C PHE A 58 -3.83 -6.84 -4.60
N ALA A 59 -3.92 -8.04 -5.19
CA ALA A 59 -3.77 -8.24 -6.62
C ALA A 59 -4.85 -7.53 -7.45
N SER A 60 -6.11 -7.61 -7.01
CA SER A 60 -7.21 -6.88 -7.66
C SER A 60 -7.01 -5.37 -7.62
N ASN A 61 -6.55 -4.83 -6.49
CA ASN A 61 -6.27 -3.41 -6.34
C ASN A 61 -5.08 -2.97 -7.21
N VAL A 62 -4.03 -3.80 -7.35
CA VAL A 62 -2.92 -3.56 -8.29
C VAL A 62 -3.46 -3.44 -9.71
N GLN A 63 -4.28 -4.38 -10.16
CA GLN A 63 -4.86 -4.35 -11.50
C GLN A 63 -5.67 -3.06 -11.73
N ARG A 64 -6.52 -2.70 -10.77
CA ARG A 64 -7.34 -1.47 -10.85
C ARG A 64 -6.50 -0.19 -10.87
N LEU A 65 -5.43 -0.13 -10.07
CA LEU A 65 -4.53 1.03 -10.08
C LEU A 65 -3.79 1.18 -11.40
N LYS A 66 -3.35 0.08 -12.00
CA LYS A 66 -2.72 0.10 -13.33
C LYS A 66 -3.66 0.63 -14.41
N GLU A 67 -4.94 0.22 -14.39
CA GLU A 67 -5.98 0.74 -15.29
C GLU A 67 -6.19 2.25 -15.13
N LEU A 68 -5.95 2.79 -13.92
CA LEU A 68 -6.04 4.21 -13.59
C LEU A 68 -4.73 4.98 -13.84
N GLY A 69 -3.68 4.32 -14.35
CA GLY A 69 -2.35 4.94 -14.56
C GLY A 69 -1.62 5.27 -13.26
N VAL A 70 -1.99 4.66 -12.13
CA VAL A 70 -1.35 4.88 -10.83
C VAL A 70 -0.24 3.85 -10.62
N ALA A 71 0.99 4.31 -10.38
CA ALA A 71 2.13 3.45 -10.13
C ALA A 71 1.92 2.63 -8.85
N CYS A 72 2.18 1.33 -8.95
CA CYS A 72 2.01 0.37 -7.86
C CYS A 72 2.90 -0.87 -8.10
N PRO A 73 3.13 -1.75 -7.11
CA PRO A 73 3.90 -2.96 -7.27
C PRO A 73 3.36 -3.89 -8.37
N ASP A 74 4.23 -4.73 -8.94
CA ASP A 74 3.81 -5.76 -9.90
C ASP A 74 3.61 -7.10 -9.20
N VAL A 75 2.39 -7.62 -9.23
CA VAL A 75 2.10 -8.96 -8.69
C VAL A 75 2.73 -10.02 -9.59
N VAL A 76 3.57 -10.86 -9.00
CA VAL A 76 4.18 -12.01 -9.65
C VAL A 76 3.32 -13.24 -9.44
N GLU A 77 2.94 -13.53 -8.19
CA GLU A 77 2.16 -14.72 -7.86
C GLU A 77 1.40 -14.57 -6.56
N LEU A 78 0.26 -15.26 -6.45
CA LEU A 78 -0.48 -15.44 -5.20
C LEU A 78 -0.25 -16.84 -4.65
N LEU A 79 0.09 -16.93 -3.37
CA LEU A 79 0.38 -18.19 -2.68
C LEU A 79 -0.62 -18.47 -1.58
N LEU A 80 -1.01 -19.75 -1.46
CA LEU A 80 -1.77 -20.28 -0.33
C LEU A 80 -0.89 -21.29 0.40
N ILE A 81 -0.77 -21.14 1.71
CA ILE A 81 0.01 -22.02 2.60
C ILE A 81 -0.95 -22.58 3.66
N PRO A 82 -1.68 -23.66 3.34
CA PRO A 82 -2.73 -24.20 4.21
C PRO A 82 -2.22 -24.63 5.59
N ASP A 83 -1.06 -25.27 5.64
CA ASP A 83 -0.45 -25.79 6.87
C ASP A 83 -0.19 -24.72 7.91
N ARG A 84 0.13 -23.51 7.45
CA ARG A 84 0.37 -22.33 8.31
C ARG A 84 -0.84 -21.38 8.38
N ARG A 85 -1.95 -21.70 7.72
CA ARG A 85 -3.14 -20.82 7.59
C ARG A 85 -2.79 -19.43 7.07
N LEU A 86 -1.83 -19.35 6.14
CA LEU A 86 -1.36 -18.13 5.51
C LEU A 86 -1.82 -18.06 4.06
N ASN A 87 -1.97 -16.85 3.57
CA ASN A 87 -1.91 -16.53 2.15
C ASN A 87 -0.88 -15.42 1.96
N ALA A 88 -0.29 -15.35 0.79
CA ALA A 88 0.76 -14.39 0.50
C ALA A 88 0.67 -13.85 -0.93
N VAL A 89 1.24 -12.68 -1.13
CA VAL A 89 1.49 -12.13 -2.45
C VAL A 89 3.01 -12.01 -2.66
N LEU A 90 3.49 -12.61 -3.73
CA LEU A 90 4.83 -12.41 -4.26
C LEU A 90 4.73 -11.26 -5.28
N TYR A 91 5.53 -10.22 -5.13
CA TYR A 91 5.47 -9.05 -6.00
C TYR A 91 6.84 -8.40 -6.19
N ARG A 92 7.02 -7.78 -7.36
CA ARG A 92 8.14 -6.88 -7.61
C ARG A 92 7.83 -5.56 -6.94
N PRO A 93 8.72 -5.07 -6.04
CA PRO A 93 8.48 -3.81 -5.36
C PRO A 93 8.52 -2.62 -6.33
N LEU A 94 7.76 -1.58 -6.03
CA LEU A 94 7.86 -0.31 -6.71
C LEU A 94 9.18 0.36 -6.29
N PRO A 95 10.00 0.87 -7.23
CA PRO A 95 11.23 1.57 -6.88
C PRO A 95 10.92 2.92 -6.27
N GLY A 96 11.80 3.41 -5.39
CA GLY A 96 11.66 4.72 -4.77
C GLY A 96 11.72 4.68 -3.26
N ASP A 97 11.42 5.81 -2.64
CA ASP A 97 11.37 5.97 -1.20
C ASP A 97 10.00 6.50 -0.76
N THR A 98 9.62 6.22 0.48
CA THR A 98 8.35 6.74 1.00
C THR A 98 8.40 8.27 1.07
N LEU A 99 7.28 8.92 0.80
CA LEU A 99 7.21 10.39 0.93
C LEU A 99 7.62 10.84 2.33
N ARG A 100 7.27 10.08 3.37
CA ARG A 100 7.70 10.39 4.74
C ARG A 100 9.22 10.43 4.88
N ASN A 101 9.92 9.41 4.40
CA ASN A 101 11.38 9.37 4.47
C ASN A 101 12.03 10.42 3.57
N HIS A 102 11.48 10.62 2.38
CA HIS A 102 11.95 11.63 1.45
C HIS A 102 11.81 13.04 2.03
N TRP A 103 10.62 13.38 2.60
CA TRP A 103 10.36 14.70 3.17
C TRP A 103 11.16 15.03 4.44
N ARG A 104 11.67 14.01 5.14
CA ARG A 104 12.62 14.21 6.25
C ARG A 104 13.97 14.78 5.79
N ARG A 105 14.36 14.54 4.52
CA ARG A 105 15.69 14.86 3.98
C ARG A 105 15.73 16.11 3.13
N ILE A 106 14.61 16.64 2.75
CA ILE A 106 14.50 17.88 1.93
C ILE A 106 14.15 19.07 2.80
N ASP A 107 14.48 20.27 2.31
CA ASP A 107 14.14 21.53 3.00
C ASP A 107 12.64 21.86 2.93
N ALA A 108 12.23 22.94 3.62
CA ALA A 108 10.83 23.33 3.73
C ALA A 108 10.27 23.87 2.40
N GLU A 109 11.08 24.54 1.59
CA GLU A 109 10.65 25.10 0.30
C GLU A 109 10.34 23.98 -0.69
N GLN A 110 11.27 23.05 -0.86
CA GLN A 110 11.08 21.88 -1.72
C GLN A 110 9.90 21.02 -1.24
N ARG A 111 9.76 20.82 0.07
CA ARG A 111 8.62 20.10 0.65
C ARG A 111 7.30 20.78 0.33
N SER A 112 7.22 22.11 0.38
CA SER A 112 6.01 22.85 0.02
C SER A 112 5.59 22.61 -1.44
N ILE A 113 6.55 22.48 -2.35
CA ILE A 113 6.28 22.12 -3.75
C ILE A 113 5.71 20.70 -3.83
N GLU A 114 6.33 19.75 -3.15
CA GLU A 114 5.91 18.35 -3.18
C GLU A 114 4.57 18.10 -2.46
N VAL A 115 4.22 18.89 -1.45
CA VAL A 115 2.88 18.86 -0.83
C VAL A 115 1.79 19.21 -1.84
N ARG A 116 2.03 20.16 -2.75
CA ARG A 116 1.09 20.47 -3.83
C ARG A 116 0.99 19.33 -4.84
N GLN A 117 2.11 18.70 -5.20
CA GLN A 117 2.11 17.51 -6.07
C GLN A 117 1.34 16.34 -5.43
N PHE A 118 1.55 16.11 -4.14
CA PHE A 118 0.79 15.11 -3.38
C PHE A 118 -0.70 15.45 -3.34
N GLY A 119 -1.08 16.71 -3.18
CA GLY A 119 -2.48 17.15 -3.24
C GLY A 119 -3.13 16.86 -4.60
N ALA A 120 -2.44 17.14 -5.70
CA ALA A 120 -2.90 16.80 -7.05
C ALA A 120 -3.05 15.28 -7.24
N PHE A 121 -2.09 14.50 -6.76
CA PHE A 121 -2.16 13.04 -6.76
C PHE A 121 -3.36 12.51 -5.95
N LEU A 122 -3.59 13.06 -4.75
CA LEU A 122 -4.74 12.73 -3.92
C LEU A 122 -6.06 13.05 -4.60
N ALA A 123 -6.15 14.22 -5.26
CA ALA A 123 -7.32 14.62 -6.04
C ALA A 123 -7.60 13.64 -7.19
N HIS A 124 -6.54 13.21 -7.92
CA HIS A 124 -6.66 12.19 -8.95
C HIS A 124 -7.20 10.86 -8.39
N LEU A 125 -6.66 10.38 -7.26
CA LEU A 125 -7.17 9.16 -6.60
C LEU A 125 -8.66 9.29 -6.22
N HIS A 126 -9.05 10.43 -5.66
CA HIS A 126 -10.44 10.69 -5.27
C HIS A 126 -11.39 10.75 -6.46
N GLN A 127 -10.98 11.40 -7.55
CA GLN A 127 -11.75 11.44 -8.81
C GLN A 127 -11.91 10.05 -9.43
N SER A 128 -10.87 9.23 -9.33
CA SER A 128 -10.86 7.85 -9.82
C SER A 128 -11.58 6.85 -8.88
N GLY A 129 -12.22 7.32 -7.81
CA GLY A 129 -12.98 6.48 -6.89
C GLY A 129 -12.12 5.65 -5.93
N VAL A 130 -10.83 5.97 -5.78
CA VAL A 130 -9.90 5.24 -4.92
C VAL A 130 -10.07 5.70 -3.46
N TYR A 131 -10.57 4.79 -2.62
CA TYR A 131 -10.66 4.97 -1.16
C TYR A 131 -9.64 4.08 -0.46
N PHE A 132 -8.56 4.66 0.04
CA PHE A 132 -7.46 3.93 0.66
C PHE A 132 -7.41 4.20 2.17
N ARG A 133 -7.81 3.23 2.99
CA ARG A 133 -7.91 3.36 4.45
C ARG A 133 -6.57 3.47 5.16
N SER A 134 -5.52 2.89 4.58
CA SER A 134 -4.14 3.00 5.08
C SER A 134 -3.35 4.10 4.36
N LEU A 135 -4.02 5.08 3.76
CA LEU A 135 -3.33 6.20 3.12
C LEU A 135 -2.63 7.07 4.16
N HIS A 136 -1.32 7.10 4.10
CA HIS A 136 -0.42 8.00 4.84
C HIS A 136 0.89 8.12 4.07
N LEU A 137 1.74 9.10 4.40
CA LEU A 137 2.97 9.37 3.65
C LEU A 137 3.97 8.20 3.62
N GLY A 138 3.85 7.24 4.54
CA GLY A 138 4.64 6.00 4.51
C GLY A 138 4.13 4.95 3.51
N ASN A 139 2.93 5.11 2.92
CA ASN A 139 2.35 4.22 1.91
C ASN A 139 2.29 4.88 0.52
N VAL A 140 2.85 6.07 0.39
CA VAL A 140 3.06 6.76 -0.88
C VAL A 140 4.57 6.81 -1.16
N LEU A 141 4.99 6.33 -2.31
CA LEU A 141 6.39 6.38 -2.75
C LEU A 141 6.59 7.54 -3.72
N ARG A 142 7.73 8.20 -3.58
CA ARG A 142 8.29 9.05 -4.62
C ARG A 142 9.24 8.21 -5.47
N LEU A 143 8.92 8.07 -6.74
CA LEU A 143 9.69 7.29 -7.69
C LEU A 143 10.91 8.07 -8.18
N PRO A 144 11.90 7.39 -8.80
CA PRO A 144 13.09 8.06 -9.34
C PRO A 144 12.81 9.15 -10.40
N ASP A 145 11.71 9.02 -11.14
CA ASP A 145 11.24 10.00 -12.13
C ASP A 145 10.43 11.16 -11.52
N GLY A 146 10.26 11.16 -10.19
CA GLY A 146 9.49 12.16 -9.46
C GLY A 146 7.99 11.92 -9.38
N THR A 147 7.45 10.90 -10.04
CA THR A 147 6.04 10.54 -9.92
C THR A 147 5.74 9.87 -8.58
N LEU A 148 4.46 9.77 -8.25
CA LEU A 148 4.00 9.16 -7.01
C LEU A 148 3.33 7.81 -7.26
N GLY A 149 3.57 6.87 -6.36
CA GLY A 149 2.96 5.54 -6.41
C GLY A 149 2.46 5.08 -5.04
N LEU A 150 1.68 4.01 -5.02
CA LEU A 150 1.06 3.47 -3.82
C LEU A 150 1.58 2.08 -3.49
N ILE A 151 1.78 1.80 -2.20
CA ILE A 151 2.09 0.48 -1.66
C ILE A 151 1.09 0.08 -0.57
N ASP A 152 1.15 -1.16 -0.11
CA ASP A 152 0.28 -1.73 0.94
C ASP A 152 -1.22 -1.69 0.63
N LEU A 153 -1.60 -2.19 -0.53
CA LEU A 153 -2.88 -1.99 -1.20
C LEU A 153 -4.03 -2.87 -0.69
N SER A 154 -3.83 -3.73 0.31
CA SER A 154 -4.80 -4.78 0.70
C SER A 154 -6.11 -4.25 1.31
N ASP A 155 -6.13 -3.03 1.86
CA ASP A 155 -7.32 -2.42 2.47
C ASP A 155 -7.94 -1.28 1.65
N MET A 156 -7.45 -1.11 0.43
CA MET A 156 -7.97 -0.14 -0.53
C MET A 156 -9.26 -0.66 -1.18
N LYS A 157 -10.11 0.26 -1.59
CA LYS A 157 -11.31 0.02 -2.40
C LYS A 157 -11.31 0.98 -3.58
N VAL A 158 -11.50 0.45 -4.78
CA VAL A 158 -11.66 1.25 -5.99
C VAL A 158 -13.11 1.13 -6.46
N GLY A 159 -13.83 2.24 -6.44
CA GLY A 159 -15.20 2.36 -6.95
C GLY A 159 -15.23 2.77 -8.42
N SER A 160 -16.44 2.78 -9.00
CA SER A 160 -16.69 3.22 -10.39
C SER A 160 -16.97 4.73 -10.50
N HIS A 161 -17.09 5.43 -9.37
CA HIS A 161 -17.45 6.85 -9.33
C HIS A 161 -16.50 7.61 -8.40
N PRO A 162 -16.32 8.92 -8.59
CA PRO A 162 -15.56 9.77 -7.68
C PRO A 162 -16.01 9.62 -6.23
N LEU A 163 -15.07 9.78 -5.30
CA LEU A 163 -15.40 9.76 -3.88
C LEU A 163 -16.26 10.96 -3.51
N ASN A 164 -17.31 10.73 -2.72
CA ASN A 164 -18.08 11.81 -2.11
C ASN A 164 -17.25 12.53 -1.02
N ALA A 165 -17.67 13.74 -0.64
CA ALA A 165 -16.99 14.59 0.34
C ALA A 165 -16.74 13.87 1.68
N GLY A 166 -17.67 13.04 2.17
CA GLY A 166 -17.50 12.27 3.41
C GLY A 166 -16.34 11.25 3.34
N LYS A 167 -16.19 10.56 2.20
CA LYS A 167 -15.06 9.63 1.99
C LYS A 167 -13.74 10.38 1.80
N ARG A 168 -13.73 11.50 1.07
CA ARG A 168 -12.54 12.36 0.93
C ARG A 168 -12.06 12.84 2.29
N LYS A 169 -12.95 13.42 3.10
CA LYS A 169 -12.63 13.87 4.46
C LYS A 169 -12.03 12.74 5.32
N ARG A 170 -12.62 11.53 5.29
CA ARG A 170 -12.08 10.37 6.02
C ARG A 170 -10.70 9.97 5.51
N ASN A 171 -10.47 10.02 4.20
CA ASN A 171 -9.17 9.69 3.63
C ASN A 171 -8.08 10.66 4.11
N ILE A 172 -8.38 11.96 4.15
CA ILE A 172 -7.50 12.98 4.72
C ILE A 172 -7.24 12.71 6.21
N GLN A 173 -8.26 12.36 7.00
CA GLN A 173 -8.10 11.99 8.40
C GLN A 173 -7.16 10.78 8.60
N HIS A 174 -7.11 9.85 7.63
CA HIS A 174 -6.16 8.73 7.69
C HIS A 174 -4.71 9.19 7.50
N ILE A 175 -4.46 10.15 6.60
CA ILE A 175 -3.15 10.76 6.40
C ILE A 175 -2.68 11.44 7.69
N LEU A 176 -3.59 12.13 8.38
CA LEU A 176 -3.31 12.91 9.58
C LEU A 176 -3.18 12.09 10.89
N ARG A 177 -3.19 10.76 10.82
CA ARG A 177 -2.99 9.91 12.01
C ARG A 177 -1.59 9.98 12.60
N TYR A 178 -0.62 10.35 11.79
CA TYR A 178 0.77 10.44 12.19
C TYR A 178 1.13 11.89 12.49
N PRO A 179 1.57 12.23 13.71
CA PRO A 179 1.91 13.61 14.09
C PRO A 179 2.93 14.26 13.16
N GLU A 180 3.92 13.49 12.70
CA GLU A 180 4.93 13.96 11.77
C GLU A 180 4.32 14.36 10.42
N ASP A 181 3.48 13.50 9.83
CA ASP A 181 2.79 13.80 8.56
C ASP A 181 1.91 15.06 8.72
N THR A 182 1.27 15.21 9.89
CA THR A 182 0.43 16.37 10.21
C THR A 182 1.23 17.68 10.28
N ALA A 183 2.45 17.63 10.82
CA ALA A 183 3.31 18.80 10.95
C ALA A 183 3.72 19.41 9.60
N TRP A 184 3.79 18.60 8.55
CA TRP A 184 4.13 19.06 7.19
C TRP A 184 2.92 19.55 6.39
N LEU A 185 1.70 19.26 6.85
CA LEU A 185 0.46 19.54 6.13
C LEU A 185 -0.33 20.67 6.84
N THR A 186 -0.26 21.87 6.29
CA THR A 186 -0.99 23.04 6.82
C THR A 186 -2.51 22.84 6.75
N GLN A 187 -3.25 23.66 7.50
CA GLN A 187 -4.72 23.66 7.45
C GLN A 187 -5.26 24.00 6.07
N GLN A 188 -4.59 24.91 5.34
CA GLN A 188 -4.95 25.30 3.98
C GLN A 188 -4.85 24.12 3.02
N HIS A 189 -3.75 23.38 3.02
CA HIS A 189 -3.61 22.17 2.19
C HIS A 189 -4.74 21.17 2.41
N ARG A 190 -5.22 21.04 3.66
CA ARG A 190 -6.30 20.10 4.01
C ARG A 190 -7.67 20.55 3.49
N GLN A 191 -7.91 21.85 3.41
CA GLN A 191 -9.13 22.43 2.86
C GLN A 191 -9.20 22.24 1.34
N ASP A 192 -8.08 22.42 0.64
CA ASP A 192 -7.99 22.30 -0.81
C ASP A 192 -8.19 20.84 -1.31
N TRP A 193 -8.08 19.85 -0.42
CA TRP A 193 -8.17 18.41 -0.79
C TRP A 193 -9.55 17.79 -0.55
N VAL A 194 -10.52 18.49 0.04
CA VAL A 194 -11.88 18.02 0.30
C VAL A 194 -12.79 18.34 -0.88
#